data_0d85ffc0dbc3dd4ea31e86ad2028db6e
#
_entry.id   0d85ffc0dbc3dd4ea31e86ad2028db6e
#
_cell.length_a   1.000
_cell.length_b   1.000
_cell.length_c   1.000
_cell.angle_alpha   90.00
_cell.angle_beta   90.00
_cell.angle_gamma   90.00
#
_symmetry.space_group_name_H-M   'P 1'
#
loop_
_entity.id
_entity.type
_entity.pdbx_description
1 polymer ?
#
loop_
_entity_poly.entity_id
_entity_poly.type
_entity_poly.pdbx_seq_one_letter_code
_entity_poly.pdbx_strand_id
1 'polypeptide(L)'
;GVHLKSRNSRLFFEKNHYAEISLAWVRPDISGQVQHTEQLQQLDITDFSTGQLASTQFISNVALKLQLHPQLSWGLIYDQPYHVDVAYSYNPVFAGEALSVEAATIQFDSHNLTSLIGFQPDNHWNFYTGLSYQSLEGSLYLSGQTFYIFNGYRATFEQDPAWGWLAGFSYQLPEYFFRTALTYRSAIAHHHKTAESIVVGTNPSPYTQIQTPQSIHLDFQTGLPYQKAFYGTLRWL
;
A
#
# COMPACT_ATOMS: atom_id res chain seq x y z
N GLY A 1 4.48 -7.16 5.41
CA GLY A 1 4.62 -6.03 4.50
C GLY A 1 4.95 -6.50 3.10
N VAL A 2 4.09 -6.17 2.15
CA VAL A 2 4.37 -6.42 0.73
C VAL A 2 5.53 -5.51 0.34
N HIS A 3 6.69 -6.07 0.05
CA HIS A 3 7.81 -5.34 -0.49
C HIS A 3 7.47 -4.89 -1.92
N LEU A 4 6.96 -3.67 -2.05
CA LEU A 4 6.88 -2.98 -3.32
C LEU A 4 8.31 -2.68 -3.77
N LYS A 5 8.88 -3.58 -4.56
CA LYS A 5 10.15 -3.30 -5.26
C LYS A 5 9.95 -2.03 -6.09
N SER A 6 10.90 -1.11 -6.00
CA SER A 6 10.90 0.10 -6.82
C SER A 6 10.86 -0.29 -8.30
N ARG A 7 9.66 -0.28 -8.91
CA ARG A 7 9.48 -0.67 -10.31
C ARG A 7 9.98 0.39 -11.27
N ASN A 8 10.06 1.63 -10.81
CA ASN A 8 10.42 2.76 -11.67
C ASN A 8 11.82 2.60 -12.25
N SER A 9 12.79 2.21 -11.42
CA SER A 9 14.16 1.99 -11.88
C SER A 9 14.29 0.74 -12.76
N ARG A 10 13.56 -0.34 -12.44
CA ARG A 10 13.61 -1.59 -13.18
C ARG A 10 13.11 -1.45 -14.62
N LEU A 11 12.08 -0.64 -14.83
CA LEU A 11 11.51 -0.40 -16.13
C LEU A 11 12.57 0.09 -17.15
N PHE A 12 13.51 0.91 -16.70
CA PHE A 12 14.54 1.48 -17.55
C PHE A 12 15.76 0.59 -17.78
N PHE A 13 15.87 -0.54 -17.05
CA PHE A 13 16.88 -1.55 -17.34
C PHE A 13 16.51 -2.45 -18.52
N GLU A 14 15.22 -2.47 -18.88
CA GLU A 14 14.77 -3.25 -20.02
C GLU A 14 15.09 -2.52 -21.34
N LYS A 15 15.53 -3.29 -22.33
CA LYS A 15 15.84 -2.76 -23.66
C LYS A 15 14.56 -2.62 -24.47
N ASN A 16 14.54 -1.61 -25.36
CA ASN A 16 13.43 -1.37 -26.28
C ASN A 16 12.07 -1.15 -25.60
N HIS A 17 11.01 -1.59 -26.25
CA HIS A 17 9.66 -1.59 -25.69
C HIS A 17 9.53 -2.73 -24.69
N TYR A 18 8.85 -2.44 -23.58
CA TYR A 18 8.65 -3.44 -22.52
C TYR A 18 7.26 -3.26 -21.91
N ALA A 19 6.62 -4.37 -21.60
CA ALA A 19 5.37 -4.38 -20.88
C ALA A 19 5.39 -5.49 -19.82
N GLU A 20 4.94 -5.18 -18.62
CA GLU A 20 4.81 -6.12 -17.52
C GLU A 20 3.43 -5.99 -16.88
N ILE A 21 2.81 -7.13 -16.64
CA ILE A 21 1.61 -7.24 -15.81
C ILE A 21 1.96 -8.16 -14.65
N SER A 22 1.68 -7.72 -13.46
CA SER A 22 1.89 -8.52 -12.25
C SER A 22 0.60 -8.58 -11.46
N LEU A 23 0.17 -9.81 -11.21
CA LEU A 23 -1.02 -10.12 -10.43
C LEU A 23 -0.56 -10.87 -9.19
N ALA A 24 -1.01 -10.43 -8.02
CA ALA A 24 -0.70 -11.07 -6.77
C ALA A 24 -1.97 -11.31 -5.96
N TRP A 25 -2.14 -12.54 -5.48
CA TRP A 25 -3.08 -12.85 -4.44
C TRP A 25 -2.36 -12.84 -3.10
N VAL A 26 -2.83 -12.01 -2.20
CA VAL A 26 -2.33 -11.97 -0.83
C VAL A 26 -3.40 -12.58 0.05
N ARG A 27 -3.08 -13.69 0.69
CA ARG A 27 -3.94 -14.31 1.68
C ARG A 27 -3.28 -14.14 3.05
N PRO A 28 -3.62 -13.06 3.77
CA PRO A 28 -3.08 -12.87 5.11
C PRO A 28 -3.68 -13.92 6.04
N ASP A 29 -2.83 -14.58 6.81
CA ASP A 29 -3.25 -15.46 7.89
C ASP A 29 -3.14 -14.68 9.21
N ILE A 30 -4.20 -13.95 9.51
CA ILE A 30 -4.29 -13.12 10.73
C ILE A 30 -5.48 -13.63 11.51
N SER A 31 -5.20 -14.29 12.62
CA SER A 31 -6.20 -14.72 13.58
C SER A 31 -5.87 -14.13 14.96
N GLY A 32 -6.87 -13.88 15.76
CA GLY A 32 -6.74 -13.40 17.12
C GLY A 32 -7.46 -14.32 18.09
N GLN A 33 -7.03 -14.26 19.34
CA GLN A 33 -7.76 -14.83 20.46
C GLN A 33 -8.09 -13.70 21.42
N VAL A 34 -9.32 -13.64 21.86
CA VAL A 34 -9.72 -12.73 22.94
C VAL A 34 -9.15 -13.29 24.23
N GLN A 35 -8.21 -12.55 24.85
CA GLN A 35 -7.61 -12.94 26.11
C GLN A 35 -8.54 -12.61 27.27
N HIS A 36 -8.55 -13.47 28.25
CA HIS A 36 -9.25 -13.27 29.52
C HIS A 36 -8.76 -12.00 30.22
N THR A 37 -9.69 -11.08 30.43
CA THR A 37 -9.53 -10.05 31.45
C THR A 37 -10.28 -10.49 32.70
N GLU A 38 -9.89 -10.02 33.88
CA GLU A 38 -10.58 -10.33 35.15
C GLU A 38 -12.11 -10.03 35.07
N GLN A 39 -12.49 -9.07 34.28
CA GLN A 39 -13.89 -8.71 34.03
C GLN A 39 -14.65 -9.76 33.22
N LEU A 40 -14.01 -10.43 32.26
CA LEU A 40 -14.60 -11.49 31.46
C LEU A 40 -14.72 -12.80 32.29
N GLN A 41 -13.79 -13.06 33.22
CA GLN A 41 -13.86 -14.20 34.10
C GLN A 41 -15.08 -14.14 35.04
N GLN A 42 -15.44 -12.93 35.49
CA GLN A 42 -16.65 -12.74 36.33
C GLN A 42 -17.95 -13.01 35.55
N LEU A 43 -17.91 -12.99 34.24
CA LEU A 43 -19.06 -13.21 33.37
C LEU A 43 -19.11 -14.62 32.76
N ASP A 44 -18.20 -15.52 33.21
CA ASP A 44 -18.09 -16.91 32.70
C ASP A 44 -17.94 -17.00 31.16
N ILE A 45 -17.31 -16.00 30.57
CA ILE A 45 -17.03 -15.97 29.13
C ILE A 45 -15.70 -16.68 28.91
N THR A 46 -15.74 -17.78 28.14
CA THR A 46 -14.54 -18.55 27.78
C THR A 46 -13.78 -17.91 26.61
N ASP A 47 -12.48 -18.23 26.51
CA ASP A 47 -11.63 -17.83 25.37
C ASP A 47 -12.28 -18.24 24.05
N PHE A 48 -12.37 -17.32 23.13
CA PHE A 48 -12.87 -17.61 21.78
C PHE A 48 -11.97 -17.00 20.73
N SER A 49 -11.90 -17.69 19.59
CA SER A 49 -11.16 -17.23 18.43
C SER A 49 -11.98 -16.17 17.68
N THR A 50 -11.31 -15.09 17.26
CA THR A 50 -11.92 -14.08 16.41
C THR A 50 -12.07 -14.53 14.94
N GLY A 51 -11.61 -15.75 14.63
CA GLY A 51 -11.55 -16.22 13.26
C GLY A 51 -10.49 -15.51 12.42
N GLN A 52 -10.60 -15.63 11.10
CA GLN A 52 -9.70 -14.97 10.17
C GLN A 52 -10.10 -13.49 10.00
N LEU A 53 -9.21 -12.59 10.36
CA LEU A 53 -9.49 -11.15 10.44
C LEU A 53 -9.27 -10.42 9.11
N ALA A 54 -8.51 -11.01 8.19
CA ALA A 54 -8.19 -10.35 6.92
C ALA A 54 -8.67 -11.19 5.73
N SER A 55 -9.29 -10.52 4.76
CA SER A 55 -9.74 -11.13 3.53
C SER A 55 -8.60 -11.38 2.55
N THR A 56 -8.83 -12.30 1.61
CA THR A 56 -7.92 -12.50 0.47
C THR A 56 -7.95 -11.26 -0.41
N GLN A 57 -6.79 -10.71 -0.70
CA GLN A 57 -6.63 -9.48 -1.48
C GLN A 57 -6.02 -9.80 -2.84
N PHE A 58 -6.48 -9.08 -3.85
CA PHE A 58 -5.96 -9.13 -5.19
C PHE A 58 -5.29 -7.81 -5.53
N ILE A 59 -4.00 -7.85 -5.85
CA ILE A 59 -3.22 -6.68 -6.19
C ILE A 59 -2.78 -6.80 -7.64
N SER A 60 -3.11 -5.80 -8.44
CA SER A 60 -2.70 -5.70 -9.83
C SER A 60 -1.71 -4.56 -10.04
N ASN A 61 -0.70 -4.81 -10.85
CA ASN A 61 0.25 -3.80 -11.25
C ASN A 61 0.57 -3.95 -12.74
N VAL A 62 0.69 -2.83 -13.42
CA VAL A 62 1.01 -2.77 -14.85
C VAL A 62 2.16 -1.79 -15.04
N ALA A 63 3.12 -2.17 -15.86
CA ALA A 63 4.20 -1.30 -16.26
C ALA A 63 4.40 -1.38 -17.78
N LEU A 64 4.51 -0.24 -18.42
CA LEU A 64 4.75 -0.09 -19.85
C LEU A 64 5.94 0.84 -20.08
N LYS A 65 6.84 0.45 -20.96
CA LYS A 65 7.93 1.31 -21.45
C LYS A 65 7.90 1.35 -22.96
N LEU A 66 7.99 2.55 -23.51
CA LEU A 66 8.17 2.81 -24.92
C LEU A 66 9.52 3.51 -25.15
N GLN A 67 10.35 2.92 -26.00
CA GLN A 67 11.58 3.54 -26.46
C GLN A 67 11.24 4.47 -27.62
N LEU A 68 11.23 5.78 -27.36
CA LEU A 68 10.86 6.81 -28.35
C LEU A 68 12.03 7.17 -29.26
N HIS A 69 13.24 7.11 -28.71
CA HIS A 69 14.51 7.38 -29.39
C HIS A 69 15.60 6.51 -28.73
N PRO A 70 16.73 6.20 -29.36
CA PRO A 70 17.81 5.44 -28.71
C PRO A 70 18.23 5.95 -27.33
N GLN A 71 18.09 7.26 -27.08
CA GLN A 71 18.44 7.90 -25.82
C GLN A 71 17.23 8.37 -25.01
N LEU A 72 16.00 8.17 -25.48
CA LEU A 72 14.80 8.67 -24.81
C LEU A 72 13.74 7.59 -24.72
N SER A 73 13.23 7.41 -23.54
CA SER A 73 12.12 6.48 -23.27
C SER A 73 11.02 7.14 -22.44
N TRP A 74 9.81 6.64 -22.61
CA TRP A 74 8.67 6.97 -21.80
C TRP A 74 8.15 5.73 -21.07
N GLY A 75 7.77 5.88 -19.82
CA GLY A 75 7.23 4.82 -19.00
C GLY A 75 5.91 5.20 -18.36
N LEU A 76 5.02 4.23 -18.24
CA LEU A 76 3.78 4.35 -17.50
C LEU A 76 3.68 3.18 -16.51
N ILE A 77 3.42 3.49 -15.25
CA ILE A 77 3.29 2.49 -14.20
C ILE A 77 1.99 2.73 -13.46
N TYR A 78 1.17 1.70 -13.39
CA TYR A 78 0.01 1.63 -12.50
C TYR A 78 0.30 0.65 -11.39
N ASP A 79 0.09 1.07 -10.16
CA ASP A 79 0.21 0.22 -8.98
C ASP A 79 -0.84 0.55 -7.91
N GLN A 80 -1.07 -0.40 -7.01
CA GLN A 80 -1.91 -0.27 -5.83
C GLN A 80 -1.02 -0.38 -4.59
N PRO A 81 -0.41 0.73 -4.14
CA PRO A 81 0.59 0.69 -3.08
C PRO A 81 0.03 0.31 -1.71
N TYR A 82 -1.23 0.62 -1.48
CA TYR A 82 -1.93 0.32 -0.23
C TYR A 82 -3.28 -0.29 -0.54
N HIS A 83 -3.49 -1.49 -0.03
CA HIS A 83 -4.77 -2.17 -0.03
C HIS A 83 -4.91 -2.91 1.30
N VAL A 84 -5.94 -2.58 2.05
CA VAL A 84 -6.22 -3.17 3.36
C VAL A 84 -7.72 -3.45 3.42
N ASP A 85 -8.06 -4.69 3.70
CA ASP A 85 -9.43 -5.11 3.97
C ASP A 85 -9.38 -6.05 5.18
N VAL A 86 -9.74 -5.51 6.34
CA VAL A 86 -9.75 -6.20 7.60
C VAL A 86 -11.13 -6.09 8.20
N ALA A 87 -11.75 -7.22 8.45
CA ALA A 87 -13.03 -7.30 9.13
C ALA A 87 -12.87 -8.16 10.39
N TYR A 88 -13.22 -7.56 11.51
CA TYR A 88 -13.30 -8.24 12.79
C TYR A 88 -14.76 -8.30 13.20
N SER A 89 -15.26 -9.48 13.48
CA SER A 89 -16.61 -9.63 14.04
C SER A 89 -16.67 -10.83 14.94
N TYR A 90 -17.34 -10.68 16.08
CA TYR A 90 -17.68 -11.80 16.93
C TYR A 90 -19.02 -11.56 17.61
N ASN A 91 -19.67 -12.65 17.97
CA ASN A 91 -20.92 -12.63 18.73
C ASN A 91 -20.65 -13.14 20.14
N PRO A 92 -20.53 -12.27 21.15
CA PRO A 92 -20.42 -12.73 22.51
C PRO A 92 -21.72 -13.40 22.94
N VAL A 93 -21.61 -14.56 23.58
CA VAL A 93 -22.74 -15.31 24.14
C VAL A 93 -22.64 -15.26 25.66
N PHE A 94 -23.70 -14.78 26.30
CA PHE A 94 -23.81 -14.77 27.76
C PHE A 94 -25.05 -15.53 28.18
N ALA A 95 -24.92 -16.48 29.07
CA ALA A 95 -26.01 -17.33 29.58
C ALA A 95 -26.85 -18.00 28.46
N GLY A 96 -26.22 -18.34 27.33
CA GLY A 96 -26.88 -18.97 26.19
C GLY A 96 -27.59 -18.02 25.23
N GLU A 97 -27.59 -16.73 25.51
CA GLU A 97 -28.15 -15.71 24.64
C GLU A 97 -27.04 -14.92 23.94
N ALA A 98 -27.18 -14.73 22.62
CA ALA A 98 -26.26 -13.89 21.86
C ALA A 98 -26.47 -12.42 22.25
N LEU A 99 -25.39 -11.77 22.66
CA LEU A 99 -25.36 -10.34 22.89
C LEU A 99 -25.29 -9.57 21.54
N SER A 100 -24.97 -8.29 21.57
CA SER A 100 -24.78 -7.54 20.33
C SER A 100 -23.58 -8.07 19.54
N VAL A 101 -23.68 -7.98 18.20
CA VAL A 101 -22.54 -8.26 17.33
C VAL A 101 -21.48 -7.17 17.52
N GLU A 102 -20.30 -7.60 17.93
CA GLU A 102 -19.12 -6.75 18.01
C GLU A 102 -18.41 -6.80 16.65
N ALA A 103 -18.23 -5.68 15.99
CA ALA A 103 -17.63 -5.63 14.67
C ALA A 103 -16.76 -4.39 14.47
N ALA A 104 -15.63 -4.57 13.81
CA ALA A 104 -14.80 -3.51 13.30
C ALA A 104 -14.38 -3.85 11.87
N THR A 105 -14.65 -2.98 10.93
CA THR A 105 -14.25 -3.15 9.54
C THR A 105 -13.41 -1.95 9.11
N ILE A 106 -12.24 -2.24 8.56
CA ILE A 106 -11.33 -1.25 8.01
C ILE A 106 -11.07 -1.63 6.56
N GLN A 107 -11.42 -0.74 5.65
CA GLN A 107 -11.09 -0.86 4.23
C GLN A 107 -10.29 0.35 3.81
N PHE A 108 -9.22 0.13 3.08
CA PHE A 108 -8.37 1.18 2.58
C PHE A 108 -7.79 0.78 1.23
N ASP A 109 -8.05 1.58 0.22
CA ASP A 109 -7.60 1.36 -1.15
C ASP A 109 -6.83 2.57 -1.67
N SER A 110 -5.77 2.30 -2.41
CA SER A 110 -5.03 3.33 -3.11
C SER A 110 -4.70 2.93 -4.53
N HIS A 111 -4.77 3.89 -5.42
CA HIS A 111 -4.39 3.74 -6.82
C HIS A 111 -3.32 4.77 -7.15
N ASN A 112 -2.27 4.35 -7.81
CA ASN A 112 -1.17 5.21 -8.19
C ASN A 112 -0.83 5.01 -9.67
N LEU A 113 -0.86 6.10 -10.43
CA LEU A 113 -0.46 6.14 -11.82
C LEU A 113 0.76 7.05 -11.95
N THR A 114 1.86 6.50 -12.44
CA THR A 114 3.11 7.24 -12.61
C THR A 114 3.51 7.28 -14.06
N SER A 115 3.73 8.48 -14.59
CA SER A 115 4.28 8.71 -15.93
C SER A 115 5.72 9.19 -15.80
N LEU A 116 6.63 8.58 -16.54
CA LEU A 116 8.07 8.77 -16.45
C LEU A 116 8.66 9.10 -17.82
N ILE A 117 9.66 9.97 -17.83
CA ILE A 117 10.56 10.17 -18.96
C ILE A 117 11.96 9.77 -18.50
N GLY A 118 12.63 8.95 -19.31
CA GLY A 118 13.98 8.47 -19.08
C GLY A 118 14.91 8.91 -20.21
N PHE A 119 16.09 9.42 -19.82
CA PHE A 119 17.17 9.80 -20.73
C PHE A 119 18.37 8.88 -20.51
N GLN A 120 18.76 8.16 -21.56
CA GLN A 120 19.87 7.21 -21.59
C GLN A 120 20.97 7.75 -22.48
N PRO A 121 21.96 8.51 -21.95
CA PRO A 121 23.06 9.03 -22.76
C PRO A 121 23.93 7.91 -23.34
N ASP A 122 24.03 6.80 -22.64
CA ASP A 122 24.78 5.61 -23.01
C ASP A 122 24.13 4.32 -22.48
N ASN A 123 24.80 3.18 -22.63
CA ASN A 123 24.31 1.88 -22.16
C ASN A 123 24.44 1.67 -20.64
N HIS A 124 25.05 2.59 -19.91
CA HIS A 124 25.33 2.47 -18.48
C HIS A 124 24.40 3.35 -17.65
N TRP A 125 24.16 4.58 -18.09
CA TRP A 125 23.41 5.57 -17.35
C TRP A 125 21.97 5.73 -17.84
N ASN A 126 21.07 5.92 -16.91
CA ASN A 126 19.73 6.38 -17.18
C ASN A 126 19.30 7.38 -16.11
N PHE A 127 18.85 8.54 -16.54
CA PHE A 127 18.26 9.57 -15.70
C PHE A 127 16.78 9.64 -15.99
N TYR A 128 15.95 9.66 -14.96
CA TYR A 128 14.51 9.68 -15.14
C TYR A 128 13.83 10.63 -14.16
N THR A 129 12.73 11.17 -14.61
CA THR A 129 11.83 11.99 -13.81
C THR A 129 10.39 11.72 -14.23
N GLY A 130 9.45 12.03 -13.35
CA GLY A 130 8.05 11.82 -13.66
C GLY A 130 7.09 12.39 -12.65
N LEU A 131 5.81 12.26 -12.99
CA LEU A 131 4.69 12.67 -12.18
C LEU A 131 3.90 11.46 -11.74
N SER A 132 3.48 11.47 -10.49
CA SER A 132 2.59 10.47 -9.90
C SER A 132 1.26 11.11 -9.56
N TYR A 133 0.19 10.45 -9.97
CA TYR A 133 -1.18 10.75 -9.57
C TYR A 133 -1.64 9.64 -8.62
N GLN A 134 -2.01 10.00 -7.40
CA GLN A 134 -2.44 9.05 -6.38
C GLN A 134 -3.83 9.41 -5.88
N SER A 135 -4.68 8.40 -5.76
CA SER A 135 -5.97 8.49 -5.08
C SER A 135 -6.00 7.55 -3.89
N LEU A 136 -6.62 7.99 -2.81
CA LEU A 136 -6.83 7.24 -1.58
C LEU A 136 -8.30 7.25 -1.23
N GLU A 137 -8.84 6.08 -0.92
CA GLU A 137 -10.19 5.96 -0.37
C GLU A 137 -10.17 4.97 0.79
N GLY A 138 -11.06 5.16 1.75
CA GLY A 138 -11.13 4.27 2.89
C GLY A 138 -12.41 4.41 3.67
N SER A 139 -12.70 3.37 4.45
CA SER A 139 -13.82 3.36 5.38
C SER A 139 -13.45 2.63 6.68
N LEU A 140 -13.98 3.15 7.76
CA LEU A 140 -13.93 2.55 9.08
C LEU A 140 -15.35 2.42 9.60
N TYR A 141 -15.70 1.22 10.06
CA TYR A 141 -16.97 0.95 10.72
C TYR A 141 -16.72 0.25 12.05
N LEU A 142 -17.32 0.77 13.12
CA LEU A 142 -17.26 0.19 14.46
C LEU A 142 -18.68 -0.08 14.95
N SER A 143 -18.91 -1.28 15.45
CA SER A 143 -20.23 -1.69 16.00
C SER A 143 -20.04 -2.58 17.21
N GLY A 144 -20.92 -2.43 18.20
CA GLY A 144 -20.94 -3.27 19.38
C GLY A 144 -20.71 -2.48 20.67
N GLN A 145 -21.04 -3.12 21.80
CA GLN A 145 -20.96 -2.50 23.13
C GLN A 145 -19.53 -2.21 23.59
N THR A 146 -18.56 -2.98 23.09
CA THR A 146 -17.13 -2.78 23.38
C THR A 146 -16.65 -1.39 22.95
N PHE A 147 -17.27 -0.80 21.94
CA PHE A 147 -16.90 0.52 21.44
C PHE A 147 -17.61 1.68 22.14
N TYR A 148 -18.49 1.42 23.11
CA TYR A 148 -19.17 2.44 23.92
C TYR A 148 -19.83 3.53 23.08
N ILE A 149 -19.36 4.78 23.24
CA ILE A 149 -19.87 5.94 22.50
C ILE A 149 -19.57 5.86 20.99
N PHE A 150 -18.63 5.02 20.56
CA PHE A 150 -18.32 4.79 19.15
C PHE A 150 -19.11 3.62 18.54
N ASN A 151 -20.09 3.05 19.27
CA ASN A 151 -20.97 2.05 18.71
C ASN A 151 -21.79 2.64 17.55
N GLY A 152 -21.68 2.03 16.37
CA GLY A 152 -22.28 2.54 15.14
C GLY A 152 -21.47 3.66 14.47
N TYR A 153 -20.24 3.94 14.93
CA TYR A 153 -19.38 4.91 14.29
C TYR A 153 -19.02 4.45 12.87
N ARG A 154 -19.18 5.36 11.93
CA ARG A 154 -18.77 5.18 10.55
C ARG A 154 -18.00 6.40 10.10
N ALA A 155 -16.78 6.19 9.63
CA ALA A 155 -15.98 7.18 8.95
C ALA A 155 -15.71 6.72 7.52
N THR A 156 -15.95 7.58 6.56
CA THR A 156 -15.61 7.37 5.15
C THR A 156 -14.69 8.48 4.71
N PHE A 157 -13.60 8.08 4.04
CA PHE A 157 -12.66 8.98 3.40
C PHE A 157 -12.96 8.94 1.91
N GLU A 158 -13.44 10.05 1.37
CA GLU A 158 -13.68 10.15 -0.07
C GLU A 158 -12.34 10.20 -0.82
N GLN A 159 -12.38 9.72 -2.04
CA GLN A 159 -11.26 9.72 -2.96
C GLN A 159 -10.82 11.16 -3.24
N ASP A 160 -9.64 11.55 -2.74
CA ASP A 160 -9.03 12.84 -3.03
C ASP A 160 -7.74 12.62 -3.83
N PRO A 161 -7.75 12.93 -5.13
CA PRO A 161 -6.59 12.78 -5.96
C PRO A 161 -5.51 13.81 -5.61
N ALA A 162 -4.29 13.37 -5.54
CA ALA A 162 -3.15 14.24 -5.29
C ALA A 162 -1.97 13.90 -6.21
N TRP A 163 -1.17 14.91 -6.47
CA TRP A 163 -0.02 14.82 -7.35
C TRP A 163 1.29 14.81 -6.58
N GLY A 164 2.21 14.02 -7.06
CA GLY A 164 3.59 14.02 -6.62
C GLY A 164 4.53 13.96 -7.81
N TRP A 165 5.81 14.08 -7.55
CA TRP A 165 6.85 13.92 -8.54
C TRP A 165 7.95 13.00 -8.02
N LEU A 166 8.70 12.46 -8.94
CA LEU A 166 9.87 11.67 -8.63
C LEU A 166 10.99 11.97 -9.62
N ALA A 167 12.21 11.80 -9.15
CA ALA A 167 13.40 11.86 -9.99
C ALA A 167 14.42 10.84 -9.51
N GLY A 168 15.22 10.34 -10.42
CA GLY A 168 16.25 9.37 -10.07
C GLY A 168 17.22 9.12 -11.20
N PHE A 169 18.17 8.27 -10.89
CA PHE A 169 19.09 7.75 -11.90
C PHE A 169 19.36 6.27 -11.64
N SER A 170 19.73 5.58 -12.68
CA SER A 170 20.23 4.22 -12.59
C SER A 170 21.54 4.06 -13.35
N TYR A 171 22.36 3.19 -12.84
CA TYR A 171 23.64 2.82 -13.43
C TYR A 171 23.75 1.32 -13.54
N GLN A 172 24.24 0.83 -14.68
CA GLN A 172 24.43 -0.59 -14.90
C GLN A 172 25.79 -0.88 -15.58
N LEU A 173 26.38 -1.96 -15.16
CA LEU A 173 27.54 -2.59 -15.78
C LEU A 173 27.16 -4.03 -16.15
N PRO A 174 26.65 -4.26 -17.39
CA PRO A 174 26.16 -5.58 -17.79
C PRO A 174 27.23 -6.67 -17.70
N GLU A 175 28.49 -6.31 -17.94
CA GLU A 175 29.63 -7.24 -17.91
C GLU A 175 29.87 -7.82 -16.50
N TYR A 176 29.51 -7.07 -15.46
CA TYR A 176 29.67 -7.46 -14.07
C TYR A 176 28.34 -7.83 -13.41
N PHE A 177 27.25 -7.91 -14.18
CA PHE A 177 25.89 -8.11 -13.64
C PHE A 177 25.54 -7.13 -12.53
N PHE A 178 26.13 -5.94 -12.58
CA PHE A 178 25.91 -4.89 -11.59
C PHE A 178 24.87 -3.89 -12.08
N ARG A 179 23.89 -3.59 -11.21
CA ARG A 179 22.86 -2.58 -11.42
C ARG A 179 22.60 -1.85 -10.11
N THR A 180 22.51 -0.54 -10.16
CA THR A 180 22.11 0.27 -9.02
C THR A 180 21.16 1.38 -9.49
N ALA A 181 20.25 1.79 -8.61
CA ALA A 181 19.33 2.89 -8.88
C ALA A 181 19.04 3.66 -7.61
N LEU A 182 19.01 4.97 -7.74
CA LEU A 182 18.57 5.88 -6.68
C LEU A 182 17.34 6.63 -7.16
N THR A 183 16.26 6.58 -6.39
CA THR A 183 15.00 7.27 -6.68
C THR A 183 14.58 8.09 -5.49
N TYR A 184 14.33 9.36 -5.71
CA TYR A 184 13.65 10.25 -4.78
C TYR A 184 12.18 10.40 -5.20
N ARG A 185 11.27 10.34 -4.23
CA ARG A 185 9.85 10.64 -4.40
C ARG A 185 9.45 11.78 -3.47
N SER A 186 8.73 12.74 -4.01
CA SER A 186 8.16 13.82 -3.21
C SER A 186 7.09 13.31 -2.25
N ALA A 187 6.87 14.05 -1.18
CA ALA A 187 5.65 13.89 -0.39
C ALA A 187 4.41 14.20 -1.23
N ILE A 188 3.32 13.51 -0.95
CA ILE A 188 2.01 13.74 -1.57
C ILE A 188 1.04 14.09 -0.46
N ALA A 189 0.48 15.29 -0.50
CA ALA A 189 -0.52 15.75 0.45
C ALA A 189 -1.93 15.51 -0.09
N HIS A 190 -2.73 14.74 0.63
CA HIS A 190 -4.13 14.49 0.34
C HIS A 190 -5.00 15.31 1.29
N HIS A 191 -5.95 16.05 0.76
CA HIS A 191 -6.94 16.80 1.53
C HIS A 191 -8.25 16.06 1.48
N HIS A 192 -8.53 15.27 2.51
CA HIS A 192 -9.74 14.46 2.57
C HIS A 192 -10.90 15.22 3.22
N LYS A 193 -12.07 15.13 2.59
CA LYS A 193 -13.33 15.36 3.27
C LYS A 193 -13.66 14.07 4.02
N THR A 194 -13.58 14.10 5.33
CA THR A 194 -13.98 12.98 6.16
C THR A 194 -15.46 13.16 6.50
N ALA A 195 -16.28 12.19 6.14
CA ALA A 195 -17.65 12.09 6.61
C ALA A 195 -17.67 11.14 7.81
N GLU A 196 -17.93 11.68 8.99
CA GLU A 196 -18.09 10.92 10.21
C GLU A 196 -19.55 10.91 10.65
N SER A 197 -20.07 9.74 10.99
CA SER A 197 -21.37 9.60 11.59
C SER A 197 -21.29 8.78 12.86
N ILE A 198 -21.79 9.35 13.95
CA ILE A 198 -22.02 8.66 15.22
C ILE A 198 -23.53 8.65 15.45
N VAL A 199 -24.06 7.60 16.05
CA VAL A 199 -25.51 7.45 16.33
C VAL A 199 -26.10 8.64 17.14
N VAL A 200 -25.25 9.42 17.82
CA VAL A 200 -25.66 10.56 18.67
C VAL A 200 -25.61 11.92 17.97
N GLY A 201 -25.08 12.00 16.74
CA GLY A 201 -25.03 13.27 16.00
C GLY A 201 -24.07 13.23 14.82
N THR A 202 -24.46 13.87 13.73
CA THR A 202 -23.56 14.12 12.59
C THR A 202 -22.78 15.39 12.88
N ASN A 203 -21.50 15.28 13.15
CA ASN A 203 -20.60 16.42 13.13
C ASN A 203 -19.92 16.46 11.76
N PRO A 204 -20.03 17.56 11.01
CA PRO A 204 -19.19 17.75 9.84
C PRO A 204 -17.74 17.87 10.35
N SER A 205 -16.96 16.83 10.12
CA SER A 205 -15.59 16.77 10.58
C SER A 205 -14.72 17.75 9.81
N PRO A 206 -13.72 18.36 10.43
CA PRO A 206 -12.74 19.19 9.74
C PRO A 206 -11.94 18.32 8.74
N TYR A 207 -11.44 18.97 7.69
CA TYR A 207 -10.57 18.31 6.71
C TYR A 207 -9.42 17.58 7.40
N THR A 208 -9.32 16.28 7.19
CA THR A 208 -8.19 15.50 7.65
C THR A 208 -7.14 15.49 6.54
N GLN A 209 -5.95 15.94 6.84
CA GLN A 209 -4.83 15.91 5.92
C GLN A 209 -4.04 14.62 6.14
N ILE A 210 -4.05 13.75 5.15
CA ILE A 210 -3.21 12.56 5.12
C ILE A 210 -2.06 12.84 4.15
N GLN A 211 -0.84 12.67 4.61
CA GLN A 211 0.35 12.90 3.82
C GLN A 211 1.10 11.59 3.58
N THR A 212 1.31 11.26 2.32
CA THR A 212 2.29 10.23 1.96
C THR A 212 3.69 10.84 2.11
N PRO A 213 4.57 10.29 2.94
CA PRO A 213 5.87 10.89 3.19
C PRO A 213 6.76 10.85 1.95
N GLN A 214 7.69 11.80 1.87
CA GLN A 214 8.79 11.72 0.91
C GLN A 214 9.64 10.47 1.17
N SER A 215 10.28 9.95 0.14
CA SER A 215 11.13 8.78 0.30
C SER A 215 12.31 8.76 -0.64
N ILE A 216 13.39 8.14 -0.17
CA ILE A 216 14.57 7.81 -0.96
C ILE A 216 14.69 6.31 -1.02
N HIS A 217 14.80 5.78 -2.23
CA HIS A 217 15.00 4.37 -2.50
C HIS A 217 16.35 4.16 -3.16
N LEU A 218 17.16 3.31 -2.58
CA LEU A 218 18.37 2.79 -3.17
C LEU A 218 18.18 1.29 -3.45
N ASP A 219 18.25 0.93 -4.71
CA ASP A 219 18.23 -0.44 -5.17
C ASP A 219 19.61 -0.81 -5.70
N PHE A 220 20.12 -1.97 -5.35
CA PHE A 220 21.29 -2.53 -5.99
C PHE A 220 21.12 -4.02 -6.26
N GLN A 221 21.72 -4.45 -7.34
CA GLN A 221 21.80 -5.85 -7.72
C GLN A 221 23.22 -6.12 -8.23
N THR A 222 23.82 -7.19 -7.75
CA THR A 222 25.07 -7.68 -8.28
C THR A 222 25.00 -9.19 -8.44
N GLY A 223 25.65 -9.73 -9.47
CA GLY A 223 25.75 -11.17 -9.73
C GLY A 223 27.20 -11.59 -9.82
N LEU A 224 27.52 -12.77 -9.32
CA LEU A 224 28.78 -13.43 -9.60
C LEU A 224 28.61 -14.33 -10.84
N PRO A 225 29.63 -14.51 -11.67
CA PRO A 225 29.53 -15.27 -12.93
C PRO A 225 29.15 -16.75 -12.76
N TYR A 226 29.02 -17.23 -11.53
CA TYR A 226 28.66 -18.62 -11.21
C TYR A 226 27.37 -18.68 -10.32
N GLN A 227 26.23 -18.22 -10.82
CA GLN A 227 24.88 -18.55 -10.30
C GLN A 227 24.44 -17.93 -8.97
N LYS A 228 25.10 -16.92 -8.41
CA LYS A 228 24.58 -16.24 -7.23
C LYS A 228 24.33 -14.76 -7.52
N ALA A 229 23.07 -14.34 -7.45
CA ALA A 229 22.68 -12.95 -7.52
C ALA A 229 22.42 -12.42 -6.10
N PHE A 230 22.98 -11.26 -5.80
CA PHE A 230 22.70 -10.53 -4.57
C PHE A 230 21.89 -9.29 -4.92
N TYR A 231 20.78 -9.07 -4.20
CA TYR A 231 20.02 -7.84 -4.30
C TYR A 231 19.82 -7.24 -2.93
N GLY A 232 19.81 -5.92 -2.90
CA GLY A 232 19.47 -5.19 -1.72
C GLY A 232 18.61 -3.98 -2.11
N THR A 233 17.68 -3.64 -1.22
CA THR A 233 16.88 -2.42 -1.33
C THR A 233 16.95 -1.73 0.01
N LEU A 234 17.30 -0.45 0.00
CA LEU A 234 17.27 0.41 1.15
C LEU A 234 16.23 1.51 0.90
N ARG A 235 15.32 1.67 1.83
CA ARG A 235 14.33 2.74 1.79
C ARG A 235 14.44 3.58 3.04
N TRP A 236 14.50 4.89 2.83
CA TRP A 236 14.38 5.87 3.89
C TRP A 236 13.12 6.72 3.66
N LEU A 237 12.35 6.95 4.74
CA LEU A 237 11.09 7.69 4.77
C LEU A 237 11.26 8.95 5.58
#